data_b24302722c944ff4ccb5a26e0160a99f
#
_entry.id   b24302722c944ff4ccb5a26e0160a99f
#
_cell.length_a   1.000
_cell.length_b   1.000
_cell.length_c   1.000
_cell.angle_alpha   90.00
_cell.angle_beta   90.00
_cell.angle_gamma   90.00
#
_symmetry.space_group_name_H-M   'P 1'
#
loop_
_entity.id
_entity.type
_entity.pdbx_description
1 polymer ?
#
loop_
_entity_poly.entity_id
_entity_poly.type
_entity_poly.pdbx_seq_one_letter_code
_entity_poly.pdbx_strand_id
1 'polypeptide(L)'
;MLYIGNHTSSSKGYAAMGRQIVKNGGNTFAFFTRNPRGGNAKAIDPADVAKFQEIAREHEFGKIVAHAPYTLNACAAKENLRDFARNTFLDDLKRMEATPGNYYNFHPGSHVGQGIEVGIQKIAEVLNAVLTEEQTTTVLLETMAGKGSEVGSHFQELRAIMDLVEKRDKLGICLDTCHVWDLSLIHISEPTR
;
A
#
# COMPACT_ATOMS: atom_id res chain seq x y z
N MET A 1 8.75 -14.61 14.84
CA MET A 1 8.87 -13.30 15.51
C MET A 1 7.65 -12.47 15.14
N LEU A 2 7.05 -11.72 16.07
CA LEU A 2 5.97 -10.76 15.77
C LEU A 2 6.60 -9.43 15.35
N TYR A 3 6.15 -8.87 14.21
CA TYR A 3 6.52 -7.54 13.77
C TYR A 3 5.39 -6.57 14.11
N ILE A 4 5.70 -5.56 14.90
CA ILE A 4 4.72 -4.59 15.38
C ILE A 4 5.27 -3.18 15.26
N GLY A 5 4.42 -2.23 14.91
CA GLY A 5 4.82 -0.84 14.71
C GLY A 5 3.62 0.08 14.57
N ASN A 6 3.90 1.29 14.13
CA ASN A 6 2.86 2.29 13.90
C ASN A 6 3.15 3.08 12.62
N HIS A 7 2.16 3.84 12.16
CA HIS A 7 2.36 4.79 11.07
C HIS A 7 3.22 5.95 11.54
N THR A 8 4.27 6.30 10.76
CA THR A 8 5.21 7.37 11.12
C THR A 8 5.41 8.37 9.98
N SER A 9 5.90 9.54 10.30
CA SER A 9 6.12 10.61 9.33
C SER A 9 7.46 10.46 8.62
N SER A 10 7.44 10.43 7.29
CA SER A 10 8.64 10.41 6.44
C SER A 10 9.35 11.77 6.30
N SER A 11 8.83 12.83 6.92
CA SER A 11 9.36 14.20 6.78
C SER A 11 10.83 14.36 7.17
N LYS A 12 11.31 13.57 8.14
CA LYS A 12 12.69 13.60 8.66
C LYS A 12 13.57 12.47 8.10
N GLY A 13 13.08 11.69 7.13
CA GLY A 13 13.80 10.61 6.47
C GLY A 13 13.68 9.24 7.14
N TYR A 14 14.30 8.24 6.51
CA TYR A 14 14.19 6.83 6.89
C TYR A 14 14.85 6.51 8.24
N ALA A 15 16.05 7.02 8.49
CA ALA A 15 16.74 6.78 9.76
C ALA A 15 15.98 7.37 10.95
N ALA A 16 15.29 8.52 10.75
CA ALA A 16 14.47 9.11 11.79
C ALA A 16 13.22 8.27 12.07
N MET A 17 12.59 7.69 11.04
CA MET A 17 11.49 6.73 11.20
C MET A 17 11.94 5.50 11.96
N GLY A 18 13.06 4.88 11.58
CA GLY A 18 13.62 3.72 12.26
C GLY A 18 13.87 3.98 13.75
N ARG A 19 14.58 5.05 14.09
CA ARG A 19 14.82 5.43 15.49
C ARG A 19 13.55 5.67 16.29
N GLN A 20 12.52 6.27 15.66
CA GLN A 20 11.24 6.50 16.33
C GLN A 20 10.55 5.17 16.66
N ILE A 21 10.60 4.21 15.76
CA ILE A 21 10.01 2.88 15.97
C ILE A 21 10.75 2.12 17.08
N VAL A 22 12.08 2.10 17.06
CA VAL A 22 12.88 1.50 18.14
C VAL A 22 12.52 2.11 19.50
N LYS A 23 12.45 3.46 19.56
CA LYS A 23 12.03 4.16 20.79
C LYS A 23 10.63 3.75 21.27
N ASN A 24 9.73 3.41 20.37
CA ASN A 24 8.37 2.96 20.68
C ASN A 24 8.29 1.46 21.03
N GLY A 25 9.41 0.73 20.98
CA GLY A 25 9.46 -0.72 21.20
C GLY A 25 8.96 -1.55 20.02
N GLY A 26 8.88 -0.97 18.83
CA GLY A 26 8.47 -1.64 17.59
C GLY A 26 9.67 -2.07 16.74
N ASN A 27 9.36 -2.86 15.70
CA ASN A 27 10.35 -3.38 14.75
C ASN A 27 9.83 -3.41 13.29
N THR A 28 8.83 -2.60 12.98
CA THR A 28 8.33 -2.28 11.63
C THR A 28 7.56 -0.97 11.67
N PHE A 29 7.21 -0.42 10.51
CA PHE A 29 6.35 0.77 10.42
C PHE A 29 5.65 0.89 9.07
N ALA A 30 4.58 1.70 9.07
CA ALA A 30 3.98 2.22 7.85
C ALA A 30 4.33 3.72 7.69
N PHE A 31 4.37 4.20 6.45
CA PHE A 31 4.63 5.60 6.13
C PHE A 31 4.06 5.97 4.76
N PHE A 32 3.86 7.26 4.51
CA PHE A 32 3.51 7.73 3.16
C PHE A 32 4.77 8.04 2.35
N THR A 33 4.82 7.55 1.10
CA THR A 33 5.91 7.84 0.14
C THR A 33 6.00 9.33 -0.22
N ARG A 34 4.86 10.02 -0.14
CA ARG A 34 4.64 11.43 -0.47
C ARG A 34 3.57 12.04 0.41
N ASN A 35 3.24 13.30 0.21
CA ASN A 35 2.09 13.91 0.88
C ASN A 35 0.82 13.06 0.63
N PRO A 36 0.12 12.58 1.68
CA PRO A 36 -1.04 11.70 1.53
C PRO A 36 -2.23 12.34 0.78
N ARG A 37 -2.25 13.67 0.66
CA ARG A 37 -3.26 14.39 -0.12
C ARG A 37 -2.82 14.72 -1.55
N GLY A 38 -1.81 14.02 -2.05
CA GLY A 38 -1.19 14.24 -3.34
C GLY A 38 -0.02 15.21 -3.26
N GLY A 39 0.72 15.34 -4.35
CA GLY A 39 1.82 16.26 -4.47
C GLY A 39 3.19 15.60 -4.66
N ASN A 40 4.22 16.42 -4.64
CA ASN A 40 5.57 15.99 -4.90
C ASN A 40 6.13 15.15 -3.74
N ALA A 41 6.88 14.13 -4.08
CA ALA A 41 7.68 13.36 -3.14
C ALA A 41 9.03 14.06 -2.89
N LYS A 42 9.48 14.07 -1.64
CA LYS A 42 10.81 14.56 -1.30
C LYS A 42 11.88 13.62 -1.88
N ALA A 43 13.02 14.17 -2.32
CA ALA A 43 14.16 13.35 -2.73
C ALA A 43 14.60 12.42 -1.59
N ILE A 44 14.94 11.18 -1.93
CA ILE A 44 15.51 10.19 -1.01
C ILE A 44 17.01 10.47 -0.89
N ASP A 45 17.51 10.57 0.34
CA ASP A 45 18.93 10.65 0.62
C ASP A 45 19.50 9.23 0.83
N PRO A 46 20.40 8.75 -0.05
CA PRO A 46 20.99 7.44 0.08
C PRO A 46 21.75 7.24 1.41
N ALA A 47 22.37 8.27 1.95
CA ALA A 47 23.08 8.20 3.22
C ALA A 47 22.12 8.02 4.41
N ASP A 48 20.93 8.62 4.35
CA ASP A 48 19.89 8.42 5.35
C ASP A 48 19.28 7.00 5.26
N VAL A 49 19.09 6.48 4.04
CA VAL A 49 18.65 5.10 3.82
C VAL A 49 19.68 4.11 4.38
N ALA A 50 20.98 4.31 4.12
CA ALA A 50 22.03 3.42 4.66
C ALA A 50 22.00 3.38 6.19
N LYS A 51 21.83 4.53 6.85
CA LYS A 51 21.67 4.60 8.32
C LYS A 51 20.43 3.85 8.80
N PHE A 52 19.32 3.94 8.05
CA PHE A 52 18.13 3.16 8.38
C PHE A 52 18.38 1.66 8.25
N GLN A 53 19.08 1.21 7.21
CA GLN A 53 19.39 -0.21 7.00
C GLN A 53 20.28 -0.77 8.13
N GLU A 54 21.19 0.02 8.71
CA GLU A 54 21.96 -0.34 9.89
C GLU A 54 21.04 -0.53 11.11
N ILE A 55 20.15 0.44 11.39
CA ILE A 55 19.17 0.37 12.48
C ILE A 55 18.25 -0.86 12.29
N ALA A 56 17.76 -1.07 11.07
CA ALA A 56 16.87 -2.18 10.77
C ALA A 56 17.52 -3.55 11.00
N ARG A 57 18.80 -3.68 10.68
CA ARG A 57 19.58 -4.89 10.93
C ARG A 57 19.84 -5.11 12.43
N GLU A 58 20.26 -4.07 13.15
CA GLU A 58 20.54 -4.11 14.57
C GLU A 58 19.33 -4.50 15.42
N HIS A 59 18.14 -3.99 15.03
CA HIS A 59 16.89 -4.19 15.76
C HIS A 59 15.95 -5.21 15.10
N GLU A 60 16.45 -6.03 14.19
CA GLU A 60 15.71 -7.13 13.53
C GLU A 60 14.36 -6.68 12.93
N PHE A 61 14.36 -5.58 12.20
CA PHE A 61 13.16 -5.06 11.58
C PHE A 61 12.55 -6.05 10.59
N GLY A 62 11.23 -6.17 10.63
CA GLY A 62 10.45 -6.78 9.56
C GLY A 62 10.31 -5.85 8.36
N LYS A 63 9.54 -6.29 7.38
CA LYS A 63 9.24 -5.48 6.20
C LYS A 63 8.47 -4.22 6.60
N ILE A 64 8.85 -3.08 6.05
CA ILE A 64 8.13 -1.82 6.21
C ILE A 64 7.06 -1.69 5.13
N VAL A 65 6.04 -0.88 5.41
CA VAL A 65 4.90 -0.67 4.52
C VAL A 65 4.84 0.79 4.09
N ALA A 66 5.11 1.05 2.83
CA ALA A 66 4.81 2.35 2.23
C ALA A 66 3.34 2.42 1.84
N HIS A 67 2.68 3.53 2.08
CA HIS A 67 1.29 3.74 1.70
C HIS A 67 1.18 4.76 0.57
N ALA A 68 0.38 4.44 -0.43
CA ALA A 68 0.04 5.34 -1.52
C ALA A 68 -0.73 6.57 -1.01
N PRO A 69 -0.68 7.72 -1.70
CA PRO A 69 -1.51 8.86 -1.33
C PRO A 69 -3.00 8.55 -1.51
N TYR A 70 -3.85 9.09 -0.64
CA TYR A 70 -5.32 8.91 -0.70
C TYR A 70 -5.96 9.44 -2.00
N THR A 71 -5.26 10.30 -2.72
CA THR A 71 -5.72 10.83 -4.02
C THR A 71 -5.54 9.86 -5.18
N LEU A 72 -4.84 8.74 -4.96
CA LEU A 72 -4.66 7.70 -5.96
C LEU A 72 -5.98 6.92 -6.13
N ASN A 73 -6.52 6.90 -7.35
CA ASN A 73 -7.70 6.11 -7.72
C ASN A 73 -7.44 5.40 -9.06
N ALA A 74 -7.05 4.13 -8.97
CA ALA A 74 -6.70 3.32 -10.13
C ALA A 74 -7.90 3.00 -11.05
N CYS A 75 -9.13 3.05 -10.52
CA CYS A 75 -10.36 2.79 -11.30
C CYS A 75 -11.19 4.05 -11.61
N ALA A 76 -10.60 5.23 -11.51
CA ALA A 76 -11.29 6.48 -11.82
C ALA A 76 -11.92 6.46 -13.23
N ALA A 77 -13.11 7.09 -13.38
CA ALA A 77 -13.77 7.21 -14.66
C ALA A 77 -12.97 8.07 -15.66
N LYS A 78 -12.37 9.15 -15.15
CA LYS A 78 -11.59 10.09 -15.96
C LYS A 78 -10.17 9.53 -16.20
N GLU A 79 -9.75 9.54 -17.46
CA GLU A 79 -8.46 9.02 -17.89
C GLU A 79 -7.27 9.75 -17.22
N ASN A 80 -7.33 11.07 -17.14
CA ASN A 80 -6.27 11.85 -16.49
C ASN A 80 -6.04 11.49 -15.00
N LEU A 81 -7.07 11.00 -14.30
CA LEU A 81 -6.93 10.51 -12.92
C LEU A 81 -6.30 9.12 -12.88
N ARG A 82 -6.57 8.26 -13.86
CA ARG A 82 -5.89 6.96 -13.99
C ARG A 82 -4.43 7.13 -14.41
N ASP A 83 -4.14 8.10 -15.28
CA ASP A 83 -2.76 8.46 -15.64
C ASP A 83 -1.98 8.98 -14.43
N PHE A 84 -2.61 9.83 -13.62
CA PHE A 84 -2.04 10.26 -12.35
C PHE A 84 -1.76 9.06 -11.44
N ALA A 85 -2.69 8.11 -11.31
CA ALA A 85 -2.48 6.90 -10.52
C ALA A 85 -1.31 6.08 -11.06
N ARG A 86 -1.26 5.82 -12.37
CA ARG A 86 -0.17 5.08 -13.03
C ARG A 86 1.19 5.74 -12.80
N ASN A 87 1.30 7.04 -13.02
CA ASN A 87 2.54 7.78 -12.83
C ASN A 87 2.97 7.80 -11.36
N THR A 88 2.02 7.89 -10.44
CA THR A 88 2.28 7.82 -8.99
C THR A 88 2.81 6.45 -8.60
N PHE A 89 2.20 5.37 -9.08
CA PHE A 89 2.70 4.00 -8.86
C PHE A 89 4.12 3.84 -9.37
N LEU A 90 4.41 4.22 -10.62
CA LEU A 90 5.73 4.11 -11.23
C LEU A 90 6.80 4.84 -10.42
N ASP A 91 6.52 6.07 -9.98
CA ASP A 91 7.46 6.83 -9.15
C ASP A 91 7.61 6.21 -7.76
N ASP A 92 6.52 5.82 -7.11
CA ASP A 92 6.58 5.24 -5.77
C ASP A 92 7.25 3.87 -5.75
N LEU A 93 6.97 2.99 -6.70
CA LEU A 93 7.64 1.69 -6.81
C LEU A 93 9.15 1.85 -7.05
N LYS A 94 9.54 2.78 -7.94
CA LYS A 94 10.95 3.12 -8.13
C LYS A 94 11.60 3.63 -6.83
N ARG A 95 10.89 4.43 -6.06
CA ARG A 95 11.38 4.96 -4.77
C ARG A 95 11.53 3.86 -3.73
N MET A 96 10.65 2.86 -3.74
CA MET A 96 10.70 1.72 -2.82
C MET A 96 11.94 0.85 -3.04
N GLU A 97 12.53 0.85 -4.22
CA GLU A 97 13.78 0.13 -4.47
C GLU A 97 15.00 0.72 -3.74
N ALA A 98 14.87 1.90 -3.11
CA ALA A 98 15.87 2.37 -2.13
C ALA A 98 15.88 1.51 -0.84
N THR A 99 14.75 0.87 -0.52
CA THR A 99 14.60 -0.09 0.58
C THR A 99 14.00 -1.37 0.01
N PRO A 100 14.78 -2.24 -0.66
CA PRO A 100 14.26 -3.36 -1.44
C PRO A 100 13.57 -4.42 -0.57
N GLY A 101 12.65 -5.17 -1.18
CA GLY A 101 11.96 -6.31 -0.56
C GLY A 101 10.83 -5.94 0.41
N ASN A 102 10.42 -4.68 0.46
CA ASN A 102 9.36 -4.18 1.32
C ASN A 102 7.98 -4.14 0.64
N TYR A 103 6.99 -3.54 1.30
CA TYR A 103 5.61 -3.51 0.86
C TYR A 103 5.19 -2.10 0.43
N TYR A 104 4.36 -2.04 -0.62
CA TYR A 104 3.67 -0.83 -1.05
C TYR A 104 2.16 -1.08 -1.04
N ASN A 105 1.45 -0.44 -0.13
CA ASN A 105 0.02 -0.59 0.10
C ASN A 105 -0.77 0.52 -0.60
N PHE A 106 -1.92 0.19 -1.18
CA PHE A 106 -2.82 1.19 -1.77
C PHE A 106 -4.29 0.79 -1.63
N HIS A 107 -5.15 1.81 -1.56
CA HIS A 107 -6.59 1.63 -1.71
C HIS A 107 -6.91 1.32 -3.18
N PRO A 108 -7.61 0.22 -3.51
CA PRO A 108 -7.96 -0.11 -4.89
C PRO A 108 -8.67 1.02 -5.65
N GLY A 109 -9.48 1.81 -4.93
CA GLY A 109 -10.13 3.02 -5.45
C GLY A 109 -11.65 2.94 -5.48
N SER A 110 -12.26 3.92 -6.14
CA SER A 110 -13.71 4.03 -6.29
C SER A 110 -14.09 4.07 -7.76
N HIS A 111 -15.02 3.22 -8.17
CA HIS A 111 -15.48 3.14 -9.57
C HIS A 111 -16.45 4.28 -9.99
N VAL A 112 -16.97 5.05 -9.03
CA VAL A 112 -17.77 6.28 -9.27
C VAL A 112 -18.89 6.06 -10.30
N GLY A 113 -19.79 5.10 -10.04
CA GLY A 113 -20.95 4.82 -10.89
C GLY A 113 -20.69 3.99 -12.16
N GLN A 114 -19.44 3.60 -12.45
CA GLN A 114 -19.11 2.76 -13.63
C GLN A 114 -19.47 1.29 -13.46
N GLY A 115 -19.70 0.84 -12.22
CA GLY A 115 -19.90 -0.57 -11.86
C GLY A 115 -18.63 -1.24 -11.36
N ILE A 116 -18.82 -2.24 -10.49
CA ILE A 116 -17.73 -2.92 -9.81
C ILE A 116 -16.79 -3.68 -10.78
N GLU A 117 -17.36 -4.33 -11.78
CA GLU A 117 -16.61 -5.08 -12.79
C GLU A 117 -15.66 -4.19 -13.58
N VAL A 118 -16.16 -3.01 -14.00
CA VAL A 118 -15.34 -2.01 -14.70
C VAL A 118 -14.25 -1.47 -13.78
N GLY A 119 -14.56 -1.29 -12.49
CA GLY A 119 -13.57 -0.89 -11.48
C GLY A 119 -12.44 -1.90 -11.34
N ILE A 120 -12.77 -3.17 -11.20
CA ILE A 120 -11.84 -4.30 -11.10
C ILE A 120 -10.93 -4.37 -12.34
N GLN A 121 -11.52 -4.30 -13.54
CA GLN A 121 -10.78 -4.32 -14.79
C GLN A 121 -9.75 -3.19 -14.88
N LYS A 122 -10.17 -1.95 -14.58
CA LYS A 122 -9.29 -0.78 -14.62
C LYS A 122 -8.14 -0.84 -13.61
N ILE A 123 -8.38 -1.37 -12.40
CA ILE A 123 -7.34 -1.57 -11.40
C ILE A 123 -6.31 -2.57 -11.94
N ALA A 124 -6.77 -3.69 -12.49
CA ALA A 124 -5.88 -4.70 -13.06
C ALA A 124 -5.06 -4.14 -14.25
N GLU A 125 -5.67 -3.33 -15.11
CA GLU A 125 -4.97 -2.64 -16.22
C GLU A 125 -3.85 -1.73 -15.71
N VAL A 126 -4.10 -0.94 -14.66
CA VAL A 126 -3.07 -0.08 -14.05
C VAL A 126 -1.96 -0.94 -13.46
N LEU A 127 -2.28 -2.00 -12.73
CA LEU A 127 -1.29 -2.90 -12.13
C LEU A 127 -0.45 -3.61 -13.20
N ASN A 128 -1.06 -4.13 -14.26
CA ASN A 128 -0.33 -4.75 -15.38
C ASN A 128 0.61 -3.76 -16.09
N ALA A 129 0.26 -2.47 -16.10
CA ALA A 129 1.09 -1.44 -16.73
C ALA A 129 2.28 -0.98 -15.85
N VAL A 130 2.23 -1.19 -14.53
CA VAL A 130 3.25 -0.65 -13.60
C VAL A 130 4.11 -1.72 -12.93
N LEU A 131 3.64 -2.97 -12.83
CA LEU A 131 4.41 -4.04 -12.23
C LEU A 131 5.49 -4.56 -13.18
N THR A 132 6.71 -4.77 -12.67
CA THR A 132 7.84 -5.30 -13.43
C THR A 132 8.41 -6.57 -12.78
N GLU A 133 9.13 -7.37 -13.55
CA GLU A 133 9.81 -8.58 -13.04
C GLU A 133 10.91 -8.20 -12.04
N GLU A 134 11.62 -7.10 -12.32
CA GLU A 134 12.80 -6.68 -11.58
C GLU A 134 12.47 -6.04 -10.23
N GLN A 135 11.23 -5.55 -10.04
CA GLN A 135 10.86 -4.93 -8.76
C GLN A 135 10.95 -5.93 -7.62
N THR A 136 11.50 -5.48 -6.49
CA THR A 136 11.57 -6.27 -5.25
C THR A 136 10.38 -6.00 -4.32
N THR A 137 9.69 -4.91 -4.55
CA THR A 137 8.55 -4.44 -3.75
C THR A 137 7.30 -5.25 -4.07
N THR A 138 6.65 -5.79 -3.03
CA THR A 138 5.32 -6.41 -3.16
C THR A 138 4.24 -5.33 -3.00
N VAL A 139 3.32 -5.25 -3.96
CA VAL A 139 2.19 -4.32 -3.93
C VAL A 139 1.01 -4.95 -3.23
N LEU A 140 0.45 -4.27 -2.24
CA LEU A 140 -0.66 -4.76 -1.42
C LEU A 140 -1.96 -4.07 -1.80
N LEU A 141 -2.97 -4.88 -2.13
CA LEU A 141 -4.37 -4.45 -2.24
C LEU A 141 -4.96 -4.37 -0.83
N GLU A 142 -5.42 -3.19 -0.42
CA GLU A 142 -6.03 -3.02 0.89
C GLU A 142 -7.50 -3.43 0.88
N THR A 143 -7.95 -4.07 1.96
CA THR A 143 -9.39 -4.29 2.19
C THR A 143 -10.08 -2.96 2.49
N MET A 144 -11.20 -2.67 1.82
CA MET A 144 -11.92 -1.40 1.91
C MET A 144 -13.20 -1.52 2.73
N ALA A 145 -13.68 -0.39 3.26
CA ALA A 145 -14.89 -0.32 4.08
C ALA A 145 -16.20 -0.35 3.28
N GLY A 146 -16.14 -0.36 1.94
CA GLY A 146 -17.33 -0.42 1.07
C GLY A 146 -18.14 0.89 1.05
N LYS A 147 -17.51 2.02 1.36
CA LYS A 147 -18.20 3.30 1.35
C LYS A 147 -18.41 3.81 -0.06
N GLY A 148 -19.66 4.08 -0.41
CA GLY A 148 -20.03 4.57 -1.73
C GLY A 148 -19.77 3.56 -2.85
N SER A 149 -18.74 3.79 -3.66
CA SER A 149 -18.38 2.96 -4.81
C SER A 149 -16.95 2.39 -4.71
N GLU A 150 -16.47 2.21 -3.49
CA GLU A 150 -15.16 1.59 -3.24
C GLU A 150 -15.09 0.16 -3.76
N VAL A 151 -13.96 -0.18 -4.35
CA VAL A 151 -13.60 -1.55 -4.79
C VAL A 151 -12.70 -2.17 -3.74
N GLY A 152 -12.87 -3.46 -3.44
CA GLY A 152 -12.06 -4.18 -2.46
C GLY A 152 -12.75 -4.35 -1.09
N SER A 153 -14.06 -4.08 -1.02
CA SER A 153 -14.88 -4.33 0.17
C SER A 153 -15.17 -5.81 0.40
N HIS A 154 -15.16 -6.62 -0.66
CA HIS A 154 -15.34 -8.06 -0.60
C HIS A 154 -14.06 -8.78 -1.05
N PHE A 155 -13.72 -9.88 -0.38
CA PHE A 155 -12.52 -10.67 -0.74
C PHE A 155 -12.58 -11.20 -2.17
N GLN A 156 -13.78 -11.44 -2.70
CA GLN A 156 -14.01 -11.85 -4.10
C GLN A 156 -13.58 -10.76 -5.09
N GLU A 157 -13.74 -9.47 -4.76
CA GLU A 157 -13.31 -8.35 -5.58
C GLU A 157 -11.78 -8.27 -5.65
N LEU A 158 -11.12 -8.40 -4.49
CA LEU A 158 -9.65 -8.44 -4.41
C LEU A 158 -9.11 -9.65 -5.19
N ARG A 159 -9.75 -10.81 -5.04
CA ARG A 159 -9.41 -12.01 -5.79
C ARG A 159 -9.57 -11.79 -7.30
N ALA A 160 -10.68 -11.19 -7.74
CA ALA A 160 -10.93 -10.91 -9.15
C ALA A 160 -9.88 -9.94 -9.75
N ILE A 161 -9.44 -8.93 -8.99
CA ILE A 161 -8.32 -8.07 -9.41
C ILE A 161 -7.05 -8.91 -9.59
N MET A 162 -6.68 -9.71 -8.59
CA MET A 162 -5.47 -10.54 -8.64
C MET A 162 -5.49 -11.55 -9.80
N ASP A 163 -6.66 -12.08 -10.13
CA ASP A 163 -6.82 -13.05 -11.22
C ASP A 163 -6.61 -12.44 -12.61
N LEU A 164 -6.79 -11.12 -12.76
CA LEU A 164 -6.57 -10.35 -13.98
C LEU A 164 -5.14 -9.79 -14.10
N VAL A 165 -4.34 -9.87 -13.04
CA VAL A 165 -2.96 -9.35 -13.04
C VAL A 165 -1.99 -10.45 -13.45
N GLU A 166 -1.15 -10.16 -14.44
CA GLU A 166 -0.16 -11.11 -14.99
C GLU A 166 0.92 -11.47 -13.96
N LYS A 167 1.43 -10.46 -13.24
CA LYS A 167 2.51 -10.61 -12.24
C LYS A 167 1.93 -10.76 -10.82
N ARG A 168 1.19 -11.85 -10.60
CA ARG A 168 0.52 -12.13 -9.31
C ARG A 168 1.49 -12.31 -8.15
N ASP A 169 2.69 -12.79 -8.42
CA ASP A 169 3.77 -12.96 -7.44
C ASP A 169 4.25 -11.63 -6.84
N LYS A 170 4.00 -10.52 -7.52
CA LYS A 170 4.25 -9.16 -7.05
C LYS A 170 3.11 -8.56 -6.22
N LEU A 171 2.01 -9.29 -6.03
CA LEU A 171 0.83 -8.82 -5.29
C LEU A 171 0.68 -9.52 -3.94
N GLY A 172 0.03 -8.81 -3.02
CA GLY A 172 -0.45 -9.32 -1.74
C GLY A 172 -1.70 -8.58 -1.30
N ILE A 173 -2.17 -8.90 -0.10
CA ILE A 173 -3.34 -8.25 0.52
C ILE A 173 -2.89 -7.57 1.80
N CYS A 174 -3.36 -6.35 2.03
CA CYS A 174 -3.32 -5.67 3.31
C CYS A 174 -4.71 -5.76 3.96
N LEU A 175 -4.80 -6.46 5.08
CA LEU A 175 -6.02 -6.54 5.85
C LEU A 175 -6.08 -5.33 6.80
N ASP A 176 -6.91 -4.34 6.46
CA ASP A 176 -7.25 -3.25 7.38
C ASP A 176 -8.41 -3.67 8.28
N THR A 177 -8.13 -3.83 9.57
CA THR A 177 -9.11 -4.30 10.54
C THR A 177 -10.21 -3.27 10.83
N CYS A 178 -9.94 -1.98 10.65
CA CYS A 178 -10.94 -0.93 10.76
C CYS A 178 -11.95 -1.00 9.61
N HIS A 179 -11.46 -1.20 8.38
CA HIS A 179 -12.31 -1.34 7.21
C HIS A 179 -13.20 -2.60 7.27
N VAL A 180 -12.63 -3.75 7.64
CA VAL A 180 -13.44 -4.98 7.76
C VAL A 180 -14.37 -4.95 8.97
N TRP A 181 -14.07 -4.18 10.01
CA TRP A 181 -14.99 -3.90 11.11
C TRP A 181 -16.21 -3.10 10.62
N ASP A 182 -16.00 -2.03 9.86
CA ASP A 182 -17.07 -1.22 9.27
C ASP A 182 -18.04 -2.06 8.40
N LEU A 183 -17.51 -3.12 7.74
CA LEU A 183 -18.31 -4.08 6.97
C LEU A 183 -18.95 -5.20 7.82
N SER A 184 -18.76 -5.19 9.13
CA SER A 184 -19.19 -6.26 10.04
C SER A 184 -18.59 -7.66 9.74
N LEU A 185 -17.54 -7.74 8.94
CA LEU A 185 -16.89 -9.01 8.56
C LEU A 185 -16.13 -9.66 9.71
N ILE A 186 -15.65 -8.88 10.68
CA ILE A 186 -14.97 -9.37 11.88
C ILE A 186 -15.95 -9.94 12.91
N HIS A 187 -17.24 -9.58 12.86
CA HIS A 187 -18.25 -10.00 13.83
C HIS A 187 -18.75 -11.43 13.62
N ILE A 188 -18.31 -12.11 12.56
CA ILE A 188 -18.80 -13.45 12.16
C ILE A 188 -18.36 -14.55 13.12
N SER A 189 -17.51 -14.28 14.10
CA SER A 189 -16.93 -15.30 14.98
C SER A 189 -17.01 -15.00 16.47
N GLU A 190 -17.95 -14.21 16.94
CA GLU A 190 -18.24 -14.20 18.38
C GLU A 190 -18.85 -15.56 18.76
N PRO A 191 -18.21 -16.35 19.64
CA PRO A 191 -18.83 -17.56 20.11
C PRO A 191 -20.09 -17.15 20.89
N THR A 192 -21.24 -17.55 20.38
CA THR A 192 -22.48 -17.53 21.16
C THR A 192 -22.23 -18.31 22.46
N ARG A 193 -22.19 -17.60 23.57
CA ARG A 193 -22.20 -18.20 24.92
C ARG A 193 -23.55 -18.87 25.19
#